data_044e4da1e834cbba9d7e6559a442cd5f
#
_entry.id   044e4da1e834cbba9d7e6559a442cd5f
#
_cell.length_a   1.000
_cell.length_b   1.000
_cell.length_c   1.000
_cell.angle_alpha   90.00
_cell.angle_beta   90.00
_cell.angle_gamma   90.00
#
_symmetry.space_group_name_H-M   'P 1'
#
loop_
_entity.id
_entity.type
_entity.pdbx_description
1 polymer ?
#
loop_
_entity_poly.entity_id
_entity_poly.type
_entity_poly.pdbx_seq_one_letter_code
_entity_poly.pdbx_strand_id
1 'polypeptide(L)'
;VVESLPAAQTGVADLAMTPQTKTAAPSDTSFAKEDESISSDTAQDAASAAAQSSHESTSAGAESRAAEGGREVPPETVDEPAPPVVIRPGIPRMYVVQITPELAPVAKVGGLGDVVFGLSRELEWRGNTVETVLPKYDCMRYDQIWGLSPCYNDLYVPWYNGHIHCTVYSGSVHGRRCYFIEPHSRDNFFNRGCFYGHHDDIFRFAFFSRAAMEFLYKSGKNPEIIHCHDWQTGLVPVFLYEIYQRLGMTHSRVCYTVHNFRHQGVTGEQLLHATGLGDPGRFNHPDRLRDPRHASALNLMKGGIVYSNFVTTVSPRHAWEAKHDQGFGLEHTLHVHHVKYGGVLNGVDYGVWNPEVDSFLPRKYSVRSIDDKYENKRALRQRFWLADNAKPIISFIGRLDEQKGLELVRHAAHFAVRNGAQFVLLGTAPDHRIGQQFWQLKRELNDSPDCHIELAFNEELSHLIYAGSDLMIVPSRYEPCGLTQLIALKYGTVPVVRSVGGLADSVFDKDFDHRPLDQRNGYVFEHYDARAIEYTLRRAISCYYDYPTHFRDLIKNGMRADYSWNYPGQHYLNIYDHIRSK
;
A
#
# COMPACT_ATOMS: atom_id res chain seq x y z
N VAL A 1 -34.56 29.88 36.65
CA VAL A 1 -35.49 29.14 37.46
C VAL A 1 -35.01 27.70 37.40
N VAL A 2 -34.00 27.25 38.12
CA VAL A 2 -33.85 26.75 39.50
C VAL A 2 -34.86 25.66 39.86
N GLU A 3 -34.33 24.47 40.15
CA GLU A 3 -34.64 23.48 41.17
C GLU A 3 -34.24 22.11 40.68
N SER A 4 -33.12 21.51 41.07
CA SER A 4 -32.67 20.89 42.35
C SER A 4 -33.23 19.49 42.58
N LEU A 5 -32.37 18.53 42.54
CA LEU A 5 -32.13 17.21 43.18
C LEU A 5 -33.15 16.69 44.24
N PRO A 6 -33.22 15.34 44.53
CA PRO A 6 -32.26 14.77 45.45
C PRO A 6 -31.78 13.33 45.19
N ALA A 7 -30.62 12.99 45.86
CA ALA A 7 -29.98 11.69 46.03
C ALA A 7 -30.56 10.92 47.24
N ALA A 8 -30.41 9.58 47.21
CA ALA A 8 -30.29 8.69 48.37
C ALA A 8 -29.60 7.40 47.87
N GLN A 9 -28.38 6.99 48.24
CA GLN A 9 -27.86 6.31 49.43
C GLN A 9 -28.71 5.08 49.81
N THR A 10 -28.22 3.88 49.90
CA THR A 10 -27.16 3.19 50.62
C THR A 10 -27.39 1.69 50.52
N GLY A 11 -26.36 0.87 50.64
CA GLY A 11 -26.52 -0.55 51.00
C GLY A 11 -25.30 -1.43 50.67
N VAL A 12 -24.29 -1.36 51.51
CA VAL A 12 -23.13 -2.25 51.58
C VAL A 12 -23.54 -3.60 52.14
N ALA A 13 -23.00 -4.70 51.61
CA ALA A 13 -22.71 -5.89 52.41
C ALA A 13 -21.56 -6.69 51.74
N ASP A 14 -20.43 -6.64 52.39
CA ASP A 14 -19.30 -7.55 52.37
C ASP A 14 -19.75 -9.00 52.66
N LEU A 15 -19.13 -9.97 52.00
CA LEU A 15 -18.73 -11.22 52.65
C LEU A 15 -17.57 -11.84 51.87
N ALA A 16 -16.39 -11.73 52.48
CA ALA A 16 -15.20 -12.51 52.19
C ALA A 16 -15.35 -13.94 52.68
N MET A 17 -14.72 -14.90 52.01
CA MET A 17 -13.84 -15.91 52.64
C MET A 17 -13.21 -16.82 51.56
N THR A 18 -11.89 -16.83 51.56
CA THR A 18 -10.94 -17.85 51.09
C THR A 18 -10.74 -18.91 52.20
N PRO A 19 -9.88 -19.92 52.11
CA PRO A 19 -9.44 -20.86 51.06
C PRO A 19 -9.35 -22.33 51.60
N GLN A 20 -9.06 -23.33 50.72
CA GLN A 20 -8.32 -24.56 51.12
C GLN A 20 -8.02 -25.38 49.83
N THR A 21 -6.81 -25.54 49.42
CA THR A 21 -5.59 -26.33 49.72
C THR A 21 -5.73 -27.84 49.61
N LYS A 22 -4.79 -28.37 48.76
CA LYS A 22 -4.10 -29.70 48.81
C LYS A 22 -4.92 -30.92 48.33
N THR A 23 -4.40 -31.88 47.55
CA THR A 23 -3.10 -32.52 47.48
C THR A 23 -3.09 -33.49 46.26
N ALA A 24 -2.03 -33.66 45.64
CA ALA A 24 -1.02 -34.67 45.50
C ALA A 24 -1.20 -35.60 44.27
N ALA A 25 -0.16 -35.64 43.48
CA ALA A 25 0.26 -36.72 42.61
C ALA A 25 0.61 -37.99 43.46
N PRO A 26 0.82 -39.17 42.90
CA PRO A 26 2.00 -39.42 42.06
C PRO A 26 1.91 -40.58 40.99
N SER A 27 3.04 -40.67 40.28
CA SER A 27 3.82 -41.82 39.82
C SER A 27 3.41 -42.54 38.54
N ASP A 28 4.29 -42.47 37.60
CA ASP A 28 5.37 -43.38 37.18
C ASP A 28 4.95 -44.60 36.38
N THR A 29 5.55 -44.70 35.21
CA THR A 29 6.42 -45.78 34.67
C THR A 29 6.65 -45.48 33.19
N SER A 30 7.81 -45.09 32.71
CA SER A 30 9.09 -45.77 32.39
C SER A 30 8.98 -46.88 31.34
N PHE A 31 9.79 -46.76 30.38
CA PHE A 31 10.55 -47.68 29.51
C PHE A 31 10.53 -47.21 28.06
N ALA A 32 11.56 -47.17 27.27
CA ALA A 32 12.99 -47.39 27.41
C ALA A 32 13.64 -46.84 26.14
N LYS A 33 14.87 -46.50 26.29
CA LYS A 33 15.85 -46.17 25.29
C LYS A 33 16.06 -47.28 24.27
N GLU A 34 16.43 -46.89 23.05
CA GLU A 34 17.60 -47.49 22.40
C GLU A 34 18.29 -46.44 21.54
N ASP A 35 19.54 -46.26 21.90
CA ASP A 35 20.59 -45.59 21.17
C ASP A 35 21.05 -46.47 19.99
N GLU A 36 21.44 -45.83 18.90
CA GLU A 36 22.65 -46.22 18.21
C GLU A 36 23.26 -45.05 17.45
N SER A 37 24.41 -44.67 17.97
CA SER A 37 25.46 -43.85 17.42
C SER A 37 26.24 -44.59 16.35
N ILE A 38 26.89 -43.88 15.43
CA ILE A 38 28.24 -44.10 14.85
C ILE A 38 28.55 -42.84 14.02
N SER A 39 29.42 -41.98 14.49
CA SER A 39 30.84 -41.67 14.31
C SER A 39 31.15 -41.08 12.95
N SER A 40 31.50 -39.79 12.94
CA SER A 40 32.80 -39.10 12.99
C SER A 40 33.90 -39.69 12.09
N ASP A 41 34.48 -38.78 11.39
CA ASP A 41 35.89 -38.58 11.00
C ASP A 41 36.02 -38.26 9.50
N THR A 42 36.74 -37.35 9.00
CA THR A 42 37.97 -36.59 9.29
C THR A 42 38.08 -35.56 8.15
N ALA A 43 38.24 -34.36 8.33
CA ALA A 43 39.38 -33.49 8.55
C ALA A 43 40.57 -33.67 7.60
N GLN A 44 40.92 -32.57 6.99
CA GLN A 44 42.26 -32.02 6.73
C GLN A 44 43.03 -32.40 5.47
N ASP A 45 43.61 -31.32 4.95
CA ASP A 45 44.91 -31.04 4.29
C ASP A 45 44.94 -31.19 2.77
N ALA A 46 45.51 -30.30 1.99
CA ALA A 46 46.67 -29.46 2.23
C ALA A 46 46.77 -28.37 1.17
N ALA A 47 47.41 -27.33 1.60
CA ALA A 47 47.89 -26.22 0.80
C ALA A 47 49.21 -26.57 0.07
N SER A 48 49.54 -25.68 -0.85
CA SER A 48 50.86 -25.29 -1.35
C SER A 48 51.48 -26.08 -2.50
N ALA A 49 51.83 -25.41 -3.55
CA ALA A 49 53.20 -25.03 -3.85
C ALA A 49 53.28 -24.18 -5.12
N ALA A 50 54.09 -23.20 -4.96
CA ALA A 50 54.50 -22.19 -5.90
C ALA A 50 55.64 -22.68 -6.83
N ALA A 51 55.88 -21.84 -7.83
CA ALA A 51 57.15 -21.40 -8.36
C ALA A 51 57.52 -21.78 -9.79
N GLN A 52 57.58 -20.74 -10.57
CA GLN A 52 58.68 -20.27 -11.44
C GLN A 52 59.19 -21.17 -12.56
N SER A 53 59.16 -20.70 -13.79
CA SER A 53 60.37 -20.22 -14.46
C SER A 53 60.06 -19.60 -15.83
N SER A 54 60.77 -18.52 -16.05
CA SER A 54 60.99 -17.70 -17.23
C SER A 54 61.56 -18.48 -18.45
N HIS A 55 61.23 -18.07 -19.68
CA HIS A 55 62.18 -17.49 -20.63
C HIS A 55 61.56 -17.15 -21.98
N GLU A 56 62.09 -16.07 -22.52
CA GLU A 56 61.91 -15.40 -23.80
C GLU A 56 61.97 -16.32 -25.05
N SER A 57 61.28 -16.00 -26.12
CA SER A 57 61.77 -15.21 -27.27
C SER A 57 60.87 -15.33 -28.52
N THR A 58 60.60 -14.17 -29.08
CA THR A 58 60.55 -13.75 -30.49
C THR A 58 59.75 -14.50 -31.56
N SER A 59 58.91 -13.70 -32.14
CA SER A 59 58.69 -13.34 -33.56
C SER A 59 57.69 -14.12 -34.41
N ALA A 60 56.90 -13.27 -35.06
CA ALA A 60 56.35 -13.35 -36.40
C ALA A 60 55.07 -14.15 -36.67
N GLY A 61 54.01 -13.42 -36.84
CA GLY A 61 53.12 -13.37 -37.99
C GLY A 61 52.27 -14.59 -38.36
N ALA A 62 50.98 -14.47 -38.08
CA ALA A 62 49.95 -14.79 -39.09
C ALA A 62 48.55 -14.60 -38.46
N GLU A 63 47.71 -13.91 -39.16
CA GLU A 63 46.32 -13.71 -38.86
C GLU A 63 45.54 -15.05 -38.82
N SER A 64 44.79 -15.28 -37.73
CA SER A 64 43.60 -16.11 -37.81
C SER A 64 42.60 -15.64 -36.76
N ARG A 65 41.48 -15.21 -37.26
CA ARG A 65 40.28 -14.87 -36.50
C ARG A 65 39.85 -16.04 -35.63
N ALA A 66 39.89 -15.88 -34.32
CA ALA A 66 39.17 -16.72 -33.38
C ALA A 66 38.03 -15.90 -32.79
N ALA A 67 36.84 -16.46 -32.88
CA ALA A 67 35.63 -15.90 -32.37
C ALA A 67 35.65 -15.87 -30.83
N GLU A 68 35.70 -14.69 -30.25
CA GLU A 68 35.41 -14.48 -28.84
C GLU A 68 33.88 -14.51 -28.67
N GLY A 69 33.42 -15.50 -27.93
CA GLY A 69 32.04 -15.55 -27.42
C GLY A 69 31.83 -14.45 -26.39
N GLY A 70 31.54 -13.26 -26.88
CA GLY A 70 31.00 -12.17 -26.07
C GLY A 70 29.63 -12.59 -25.58
N ARG A 71 29.43 -12.65 -24.25
CA ARG A 71 28.08 -12.58 -23.68
C ARG A 71 27.47 -11.28 -24.18
N GLU A 72 26.51 -11.37 -25.08
CA GLU A 72 25.63 -10.26 -25.42
C GLU A 72 24.89 -9.85 -24.12
N VAL A 73 25.28 -8.70 -23.60
CA VAL A 73 24.44 -7.94 -22.69
C VAL A 73 23.21 -7.56 -23.51
N PRO A 74 21.98 -7.91 -23.07
CA PRO A 74 20.79 -7.47 -23.79
C PRO A 74 20.87 -5.95 -23.93
N PRO A 75 20.49 -5.38 -25.08
CA PRO A 75 20.45 -3.94 -25.22
C PRO A 75 19.56 -3.39 -24.11
N GLU A 76 20.09 -2.41 -23.35
CA GLU A 76 19.27 -1.59 -22.46
C GLU A 76 18.09 -1.12 -23.28
N THR A 77 16.90 -1.65 -22.97
CA THR A 77 15.66 -1.11 -23.49
C THR A 77 15.61 0.32 -22.96
N VAL A 78 15.90 1.26 -23.85
CA VAL A 78 15.60 2.67 -23.63
C VAL A 78 14.12 2.69 -23.25
N ASP A 79 13.82 3.00 -21.98
CA ASP A 79 12.47 3.20 -21.52
C ASP A 79 11.87 4.26 -22.45
N GLU A 80 10.97 3.84 -23.34
CA GLU A 80 10.14 4.81 -24.07
C GLU A 80 9.43 5.64 -22.99
N PRO A 81 9.55 6.97 -23.02
CA PRO A 81 8.84 7.82 -22.09
C PRO A 81 7.36 7.44 -22.19
N ALA A 82 6.70 7.24 -21.04
CA ALA A 82 5.29 6.92 -21.00
C ALA A 82 4.56 7.86 -21.96
N PRO A 83 3.72 7.33 -22.89
CA PRO A 83 3.11 8.17 -23.91
C PRO A 83 2.40 9.35 -23.22
N PRO A 84 2.53 10.55 -23.77
CA PRO A 84 1.93 11.73 -23.16
C PRO A 84 0.45 11.47 -22.94
N VAL A 85 -0.05 11.80 -21.73
CA VAL A 85 -1.47 11.65 -21.39
C VAL A 85 -2.28 12.40 -22.42
N VAL A 86 -2.88 11.68 -23.36
CA VAL A 86 -3.77 12.28 -24.34
C VAL A 86 -5.07 12.62 -23.62
N ILE A 87 -5.19 13.87 -23.18
CA ILE A 87 -6.45 14.42 -22.72
C ILE A 87 -7.39 14.40 -23.93
N ARG A 88 -8.31 13.44 -23.93
CA ARG A 88 -9.38 13.39 -24.94
C ARG A 88 -10.52 14.31 -24.48
N PRO A 89 -10.68 15.51 -25.05
CA PRO A 89 -11.85 16.30 -24.77
C PRO A 89 -13.08 15.58 -25.32
N GLY A 90 -14.12 15.41 -24.49
CA GLY A 90 -15.41 14.90 -24.97
C GLY A 90 -15.68 13.42 -24.70
N ILE A 91 -15.01 12.75 -23.74
CA ILE A 91 -15.47 11.44 -23.24
C ILE A 91 -16.88 11.64 -22.63
N PRO A 92 -17.90 10.92 -23.13
CA PRO A 92 -19.25 11.02 -22.58
C PRO A 92 -19.26 10.64 -21.10
N ARG A 93 -20.10 11.31 -20.34
CA ARG A 93 -20.30 11.01 -18.91
C ARG A 93 -20.66 9.55 -18.70
N MET A 94 -20.12 8.99 -17.64
CA MET A 94 -20.32 7.59 -17.27
C MET A 94 -20.92 7.46 -15.88
N TYR A 95 -21.68 6.39 -15.68
CA TYR A 95 -22.06 5.92 -14.36
C TYR A 95 -21.07 4.85 -13.89
N VAL A 96 -20.30 5.17 -12.85
CA VAL A 96 -19.24 4.34 -12.28
C VAL A 96 -19.63 3.93 -10.86
N VAL A 97 -19.52 2.65 -10.54
CA VAL A 97 -19.65 2.15 -9.17
C VAL A 97 -18.31 1.60 -8.71
N GLN A 98 -17.76 2.17 -7.63
CA GLN A 98 -16.60 1.66 -6.92
C GLN A 98 -17.05 0.58 -5.93
N ILE A 99 -16.55 -0.64 -6.01
CA ILE A 99 -16.76 -1.69 -4.99
C ILE A 99 -15.44 -1.91 -4.28
N THR A 100 -15.39 -1.63 -2.99
CA THR A 100 -14.15 -1.51 -2.25
C THR A 100 -14.28 -1.97 -0.79
N PRO A 101 -13.21 -2.52 -0.19
CA PRO A 101 -13.19 -2.78 1.25
C PRO A 101 -12.86 -1.55 2.10
N GLU A 102 -12.30 -0.49 1.50
CA GLU A 102 -11.87 0.73 2.21
C GLU A 102 -12.33 2.00 1.50
N LEU A 103 -12.59 3.05 2.27
CA LEU A 103 -12.85 4.41 1.79
C LEU A 103 -12.39 5.43 2.84
N ALA A 104 -11.47 6.33 2.49
CA ALA A 104 -11.11 7.43 3.37
C ALA A 104 -12.25 8.48 3.45
N PRO A 105 -12.45 9.13 4.61
CA PRO A 105 -11.81 8.87 5.90
C PRO A 105 -12.56 7.83 6.74
N VAL A 106 -13.66 7.24 6.25
CA VAL A 106 -14.63 6.47 7.04
C VAL A 106 -14.18 5.05 7.37
N ALA A 107 -13.47 4.40 6.45
CA ALA A 107 -12.94 3.04 6.61
C ALA A 107 -11.55 2.98 5.97
N LYS A 108 -10.52 3.42 6.69
CA LYS A 108 -9.16 3.57 6.18
C LYS A 108 -8.18 2.73 7.01
N VAL A 109 -7.46 1.83 6.34
CA VAL A 109 -6.33 1.07 6.90
C VAL A 109 -5.03 1.42 6.20
N GLY A 110 -5.10 1.68 4.90
CA GLY A 110 -3.95 1.98 4.07
C GLY A 110 -4.25 2.97 2.95
N GLY A 111 -3.35 3.02 1.97
CA GLY A 111 -3.48 3.93 0.83
C GLY A 111 -4.64 3.60 -0.12
N LEU A 112 -5.24 2.39 -0.03
CA LEU A 112 -6.38 2.00 -0.86
C LEU A 112 -7.57 2.94 -0.61
N GLY A 113 -7.89 3.22 0.65
CA GLY A 113 -8.98 4.14 1.00
C GLY A 113 -8.79 5.55 0.43
N ASP A 114 -7.55 6.07 0.46
CA ASP A 114 -7.20 7.36 -0.14
C ASP A 114 -7.36 7.37 -1.66
N VAL A 115 -6.97 6.26 -2.31
CA VAL A 115 -7.10 6.10 -3.77
C VAL A 115 -8.56 6.11 -4.20
N VAL A 116 -9.41 5.32 -3.56
CA VAL A 116 -10.84 5.26 -3.89
C VAL A 116 -11.50 6.62 -3.68
N PHE A 117 -11.19 7.29 -2.58
CA PHE A 117 -11.70 8.62 -2.27
C PHE A 117 -11.25 9.66 -3.31
N GLY A 118 -9.95 9.74 -3.59
CA GLY A 118 -9.38 10.73 -4.50
C GLY A 118 -9.82 10.54 -5.95
N LEU A 119 -9.82 9.29 -6.42
CA LEU A 119 -10.29 8.95 -7.76
C LEU A 119 -11.78 9.25 -7.93
N SER A 120 -12.62 8.83 -6.98
CA SER A 120 -14.07 9.10 -7.04
C SER A 120 -14.36 10.59 -7.15
N ARG A 121 -13.66 11.41 -6.35
CA ARG A 121 -13.80 12.87 -6.37
C ARG A 121 -13.40 13.46 -7.74
N GLU A 122 -12.27 13.03 -8.28
CA GLU A 122 -11.77 13.51 -9.56
C GLU A 122 -12.71 13.15 -10.71
N LEU A 123 -13.26 11.94 -10.71
CA LEU A 123 -14.22 11.50 -11.72
C LEU A 123 -15.52 12.32 -11.66
N GLU A 124 -16.02 12.65 -10.46
CA GLU A 124 -17.20 13.52 -10.28
C GLU A 124 -16.93 14.95 -10.75
N TRP A 125 -15.78 15.53 -10.44
CA TRP A 125 -15.38 16.85 -10.94
C TRP A 125 -15.33 16.93 -12.46
N ARG A 126 -15.05 15.79 -13.10
CA ARG A 126 -15.10 15.65 -14.58
C ARG A 126 -16.50 15.33 -15.11
N GLY A 127 -17.52 15.37 -14.24
CA GLY A 127 -18.93 15.27 -14.61
C GLY A 127 -19.48 13.86 -14.67
N ASN A 128 -18.76 12.84 -14.17
CA ASN A 128 -19.28 11.49 -14.09
C ASN A 128 -20.16 11.30 -12.85
N THR A 129 -21.05 10.32 -12.88
CA THR A 129 -21.77 9.86 -11.71
C THR A 129 -20.99 8.76 -11.04
N VAL A 130 -20.58 8.95 -9.77
CA VAL A 130 -19.79 7.96 -9.03
C VAL A 130 -20.53 7.59 -7.74
N GLU A 131 -20.68 6.29 -7.50
CA GLU A 131 -21.20 5.74 -6.25
C GLU A 131 -20.18 4.74 -5.69
N THR A 132 -20.11 4.64 -4.37
CA THR A 132 -19.18 3.70 -3.70
C THR A 132 -19.97 2.71 -2.88
N VAL A 133 -19.66 1.42 -3.01
CA VAL A 133 -20.25 0.32 -2.23
C VAL A 133 -19.16 -0.30 -1.36
N LEU A 134 -19.40 -0.38 -0.06
CA LEU A 134 -18.46 -0.95 0.90
C LEU A 134 -19.18 -1.70 2.03
N PRO A 135 -18.48 -2.58 2.79
CA PRO A 135 -19.07 -3.19 3.97
C PRO A 135 -19.40 -2.14 5.03
N LYS A 136 -20.48 -2.33 5.77
CA LYS A 136 -20.77 -1.55 6.96
C LYS A 136 -20.03 -2.14 8.17
N TYR A 137 -18.84 -1.62 8.45
CA TYR A 137 -18.08 -2.04 9.63
C TYR A 137 -18.55 -1.29 10.88
N ASP A 138 -18.53 -1.93 12.03
CA ASP A 138 -18.86 -1.30 13.32
C ASP A 138 -17.81 -0.26 13.76
N CYS A 139 -16.56 -0.44 13.32
CA CYS A 139 -15.41 0.42 13.66
C CYS A 139 -15.19 1.60 12.69
N MET A 140 -16.16 1.90 11.80
CA MET A 140 -16.05 3.04 10.88
C MET A 140 -16.14 4.39 11.62
N ARG A 141 -15.62 5.43 10.99
CA ARG A 141 -15.82 6.83 11.37
C ARG A 141 -17.21 7.30 10.98
N TYR A 142 -18.22 6.91 11.75
CA TYR A 142 -19.62 7.29 11.52
C TYR A 142 -19.86 8.79 11.59
N ASP A 143 -19.03 9.51 12.35
CA ASP A 143 -19.00 10.98 12.43
C ASP A 143 -18.68 11.67 11.09
N GLN A 144 -18.14 10.93 10.12
CA GLN A 144 -17.79 11.40 8.77
C GLN A 144 -18.82 10.99 7.70
N ILE A 145 -19.98 10.46 8.11
CA ILE A 145 -21.04 10.01 7.19
C ILE A 145 -22.29 10.82 7.44
N TRP A 146 -22.69 11.64 6.47
CA TRP A 146 -23.90 12.44 6.56
C TRP A 146 -25.12 11.70 6.02
N GLY A 147 -26.25 11.83 6.73
CA GLY A 147 -27.53 11.29 6.29
C GLY A 147 -27.58 9.77 6.17
N LEU A 148 -26.79 9.07 6.99
CA LEU A 148 -26.79 7.60 6.98
C LEU A 148 -28.17 7.06 7.37
N SER A 149 -28.82 6.38 6.43
CA SER A 149 -30.15 5.79 6.63
C SER A 149 -30.32 4.53 5.80
N PRO A 150 -31.17 3.57 6.24
CA PRO A 150 -31.50 2.40 5.42
C PRO A 150 -32.14 2.84 4.09
N CYS A 151 -31.68 2.29 2.98
CA CYS A 151 -32.23 2.54 1.65
C CYS A 151 -32.71 1.27 0.95
N TYR A 152 -32.30 0.09 1.42
CA TYR A 152 -32.77 -1.21 0.95
C TYR A 152 -32.76 -2.20 2.13
N ASN A 153 -33.94 -2.54 2.66
CA ASN A 153 -34.06 -3.28 3.93
C ASN A 153 -33.99 -4.79 3.77
N ASP A 154 -34.45 -5.33 2.65
CA ASP A 154 -34.65 -6.77 2.49
C ASP A 154 -33.78 -7.34 1.35
N LEU A 155 -32.47 -7.15 1.45
CA LEU A 155 -31.52 -7.71 0.50
C LEU A 155 -31.17 -9.15 0.96
N TYR A 156 -31.79 -10.15 0.34
CA TYR A 156 -31.47 -11.56 0.56
C TYR A 156 -30.36 -11.99 -0.41
N VAL A 157 -29.16 -12.26 0.12
CA VAL A 157 -27.97 -12.65 -0.62
C VAL A 157 -27.79 -14.15 -0.55
N PRO A 158 -27.75 -14.90 -1.66
CA PRO A 158 -27.52 -16.35 -1.68
C PRO A 158 -26.19 -16.69 -1.02
N TRP A 159 -26.21 -17.62 -0.07
CA TRP A 159 -25.04 -18.10 0.65
C TRP A 159 -25.24 -19.55 1.10
N TYR A 160 -24.36 -20.45 0.67
CA TYR A 160 -24.55 -21.90 0.76
C TYR A 160 -25.90 -22.34 0.16
N ASN A 161 -26.63 -23.18 0.86
CA ASN A 161 -27.97 -23.66 0.44
C ASN A 161 -29.12 -22.72 0.88
N GLY A 162 -28.79 -21.53 1.35
CA GLY A 162 -29.75 -20.56 1.84
C GLY A 162 -29.42 -19.14 1.41
N HIS A 163 -29.70 -18.20 2.27
CA HIS A 163 -29.37 -16.79 2.07
C HIS A 163 -29.06 -16.10 3.41
N ILE A 164 -28.32 -15.00 3.33
CA ILE A 164 -28.14 -14.08 4.44
C ILE A 164 -28.93 -12.81 4.13
N HIS A 165 -29.75 -12.40 5.07
CA HIS A 165 -30.47 -11.13 5.01
C HIS A 165 -29.50 -9.98 5.28
N CYS A 166 -29.58 -8.91 4.47
CA CYS A 166 -28.77 -7.71 4.62
C CYS A 166 -29.65 -6.45 4.57
N THR A 167 -29.22 -5.44 5.30
CA THR A 167 -29.70 -4.08 5.14
C THR A 167 -28.64 -3.24 4.43
N VAL A 168 -29.02 -2.48 3.41
CA VAL A 168 -28.13 -1.53 2.77
C VAL A 168 -28.48 -0.13 3.24
N TYR A 169 -27.48 0.58 3.72
CA TYR A 169 -27.60 1.98 4.11
C TYR A 169 -27.02 2.87 3.02
N SER A 170 -27.64 4.03 2.80
CA SER A 170 -27.03 5.09 2.01
C SER A 170 -26.62 6.24 2.91
N GLY A 171 -25.55 6.91 2.54
CA GLY A 171 -25.04 8.09 3.20
C GLY A 171 -24.13 8.88 2.28
N SER A 172 -23.70 10.04 2.73
CA SER A 172 -22.78 10.90 2.00
C SER A 172 -21.47 11.04 2.74
N VAL A 173 -20.35 10.78 2.06
CA VAL A 173 -18.99 10.99 2.56
C VAL A 173 -18.38 12.15 1.77
N HIS A 174 -18.18 13.29 2.40
CA HIS A 174 -17.72 14.52 1.73
C HIS A 174 -18.47 14.84 0.43
N GLY A 175 -19.80 14.71 0.46
CA GLY A 175 -20.69 14.98 -0.68
C GLY A 175 -20.89 13.80 -1.65
N ARG A 176 -20.16 12.69 -1.50
CA ARG A 176 -20.25 11.52 -2.39
C ARG A 176 -21.20 10.48 -1.85
N ARG A 177 -22.02 9.93 -2.74
CA ARG A 177 -22.98 8.89 -2.39
C ARG A 177 -22.28 7.55 -2.15
N CYS A 178 -22.49 7.02 -0.95
CA CYS A 178 -21.96 5.74 -0.53
C CYS A 178 -23.07 4.80 -0.08
N TYR A 179 -22.88 3.51 -0.32
CA TYR A 179 -23.75 2.44 0.15
C TYR A 179 -22.96 1.51 1.05
N PHE A 180 -23.53 1.22 2.22
CA PHE A 180 -22.91 0.41 3.25
C PHE A 180 -23.75 -0.85 3.44
N ILE A 181 -23.18 -2.02 3.15
CA ILE A 181 -23.89 -3.31 3.26
C ILE A 181 -23.66 -3.89 4.64
N GLU A 182 -24.75 -4.08 5.39
CA GLU A 182 -24.77 -4.71 6.70
C GLU A 182 -25.40 -6.09 6.61
N PRO A 183 -24.61 -7.18 6.62
CA PRO A 183 -25.15 -8.53 6.69
C PRO A 183 -25.54 -8.88 8.12
N HIS A 184 -26.76 -9.44 8.27
CA HIS A 184 -27.25 -9.98 9.54
C HIS A 184 -26.84 -11.45 9.66
N SER A 185 -25.53 -11.70 9.55
CA SER A 185 -24.97 -13.04 9.65
C SER A 185 -24.78 -13.45 11.11
N ARG A 186 -24.90 -14.78 11.37
CA ARG A 186 -24.62 -15.33 12.71
C ARG A 186 -23.18 -15.08 13.15
N ASP A 187 -22.27 -14.97 12.19
CA ASP A 187 -20.83 -14.77 12.42
C ASP A 187 -20.43 -13.29 12.52
N ASN A 188 -21.40 -12.36 12.50
CA ASN A 188 -21.16 -10.91 12.60
C ASN A 188 -20.06 -10.40 11.65
N PHE A 189 -20.13 -10.72 10.37
CA PHE A 189 -19.05 -10.54 9.39
C PHE A 189 -18.29 -9.22 9.48
N PHE A 190 -18.97 -8.09 9.68
CA PHE A 190 -18.35 -6.76 9.71
C PHE A 190 -18.54 -6.00 11.03
N ASN A 191 -19.06 -6.69 12.07
CA ASN A 191 -19.27 -6.16 13.42
C ASN A 191 -18.33 -6.82 14.40
N ARG A 192 -17.00 -6.61 14.26
CA ARG A 192 -15.95 -7.27 15.03
C ARG A 192 -14.83 -6.34 15.51
N GLY A 193 -15.06 -5.02 15.47
CA GLY A 193 -14.14 -4.01 15.99
C GLY A 193 -12.90 -3.75 15.14
N CYS A 194 -12.73 -4.41 14.00
CA CYS A 194 -11.61 -4.17 13.11
C CYS A 194 -11.93 -4.52 11.64
N PHE A 195 -11.15 -3.93 10.72
CA PHE A 195 -11.40 -4.11 9.28
C PHE A 195 -10.91 -5.45 8.75
N TYR A 196 -9.78 -5.95 9.23
CA TYR A 196 -9.09 -7.16 8.75
C TYR A 196 -8.50 -7.96 9.91
N GLY A 197 -8.03 -9.18 9.60
CA GLY A 197 -7.28 -10.02 10.53
C GLY A 197 -8.09 -11.18 11.13
N HIS A 198 -9.27 -11.47 10.59
CA HIS A 198 -10.06 -12.60 11.01
C HIS A 198 -9.75 -13.84 10.16
N HIS A 199 -9.86 -15.02 10.77
CA HIS A 199 -9.60 -16.31 10.10
C HIS A 199 -10.53 -16.57 8.91
N ASP A 200 -11.71 -15.95 8.88
CA ASP A 200 -12.73 -16.07 7.84
C ASP A 200 -12.77 -14.85 6.88
N ASP A 201 -11.73 -14.01 6.87
CA ASP A 201 -11.67 -12.82 6.01
C ASP A 201 -12.01 -13.15 4.56
N ILE A 202 -11.53 -14.27 4.04
CA ILE A 202 -11.77 -14.63 2.63
C ILE A 202 -13.26 -14.91 2.40
N PHE A 203 -13.92 -15.59 3.31
CA PHE A 203 -15.35 -15.91 3.19
C PHE A 203 -16.23 -14.66 3.34
N ARG A 204 -15.97 -13.79 4.32
CA ARG A 204 -16.78 -12.59 4.52
C ARG A 204 -16.61 -11.57 3.39
N PHE A 205 -15.42 -11.45 2.78
CA PHE A 205 -15.23 -10.59 1.61
C PHE A 205 -15.74 -11.22 0.30
N ALA A 206 -15.70 -12.53 0.16
CA ALA A 206 -16.42 -13.22 -0.90
C ALA A 206 -17.94 -13.02 -0.79
N PHE A 207 -18.48 -13.09 0.44
CA PHE A 207 -19.87 -12.73 0.70
C PHE A 207 -20.15 -11.25 0.33
N PHE A 208 -19.30 -10.32 0.74
CA PHE A 208 -19.44 -8.90 0.39
C PHE A 208 -19.47 -8.70 -1.13
N SER A 209 -18.56 -9.34 -1.87
CA SER A 209 -18.54 -9.29 -3.33
C SER A 209 -19.86 -9.77 -3.93
N ARG A 210 -20.43 -10.85 -3.39
CA ARG A 210 -21.74 -11.34 -3.81
C ARG A 210 -22.87 -10.38 -3.45
N ALA A 211 -22.85 -9.83 -2.23
CA ALA A 211 -23.85 -8.90 -1.73
C ALA A 211 -23.86 -7.58 -2.52
N ALA A 212 -22.70 -7.06 -2.88
CA ALA A 212 -22.57 -5.87 -3.72
C ALA A 212 -23.23 -6.08 -5.10
N MET A 213 -22.96 -7.22 -5.73
CA MET A 213 -23.58 -7.56 -7.02
C MET A 213 -25.09 -7.79 -6.91
N GLU A 214 -25.55 -8.46 -5.85
CA GLU A 214 -26.96 -8.68 -5.58
C GLU A 214 -27.71 -7.35 -5.35
N PHE A 215 -27.07 -6.42 -4.62
CA PHE A 215 -27.59 -5.07 -4.42
C PHE A 215 -27.74 -4.30 -5.74
N LEU A 216 -26.69 -4.27 -6.57
CA LEU A 216 -26.77 -3.59 -7.88
C LEU A 216 -27.90 -4.18 -8.74
N TYR A 217 -27.99 -5.49 -8.82
CA TYR A 217 -29.00 -6.19 -9.61
C TYR A 217 -30.43 -5.90 -9.11
N LYS A 218 -30.68 -6.13 -7.81
CA LYS A 218 -32.03 -6.01 -7.24
C LYS A 218 -32.52 -4.56 -7.11
N SER A 219 -31.60 -3.61 -6.96
CA SER A 219 -31.96 -2.18 -6.94
C SER A 219 -32.10 -1.55 -8.32
N GLY A 220 -31.89 -2.33 -9.39
CA GLY A 220 -31.97 -1.85 -10.77
C GLY A 220 -30.82 -0.92 -11.16
N LYS A 221 -29.75 -0.88 -10.40
CA LYS A 221 -28.54 -0.12 -10.73
C LYS A 221 -27.78 -0.81 -11.85
N ASN A 222 -27.55 -0.10 -12.92
CA ASN A 222 -26.87 -0.62 -14.11
C ASN A 222 -25.69 0.28 -14.50
N PRO A 223 -24.59 0.28 -13.72
CA PRO A 223 -23.42 1.09 -14.03
C PRO A 223 -22.75 0.62 -15.32
N GLU A 224 -22.23 1.58 -16.09
CA GLU A 224 -21.37 1.26 -17.25
C GLU A 224 -20.07 0.64 -16.80
N ILE A 225 -19.52 1.14 -15.67
CA ILE A 225 -18.25 0.67 -15.09
C ILE A 225 -18.47 0.24 -13.64
N ILE A 226 -18.04 -0.97 -13.34
CA ILE A 226 -17.81 -1.46 -11.98
C ILE A 226 -16.29 -1.47 -11.75
N HIS A 227 -15.81 -0.67 -10.82
CA HIS A 227 -14.39 -0.63 -10.47
C HIS A 227 -14.15 -1.33 -9.14
N CYS A 228 -13.35 -2.38 -9.16
CA CYS A 228 -13.08 -3.26 -8.02
C CYS A 228 -11.64 -3.09 -7.53
N HIS A 229 -11.41 -3.31 -6.24
CA HIS A 229 -10.13 -3.05 -5.58
C HIS A 229 -9.67 -4.23 -4.74
N ASP A 230 -8.48 -4.74 -5.01
CA ASP A 230 -7.78 -5.83 -4.34
C ASP A 230 -8.55 -7.16 -4.25
N TRP A 231 -7.97 -8.16 -3.62
CA TRP A 231 -8.52 -9.52 -3.55
C TRP A 231 -9.89 -9.58 -2.89
N GLN A 232 -10.20 -8.65 -1.98
CA GLN A 232 -11.49 -8.59 -1.28
C GLN A 232 -12.67 -8.44 -2.24
N THR A 233 -12.44 -7.85 -3.40
CA THR A 233 -13.46 -7.66 -4.44
C THR A 233 -13.18 -8.46 -5.71
N GLY A 234 -12.18 -9.35 -5.66
CA GLY A 234 -11.75 -10.15 -6.82
C GLY A 234 -12.82 -11.09 -7.38
N LEU A 235 -13.85 -11.45 -6.59
CA LEU A 235 -14.97 -12.24 -7.07
C LEU A 235 -16.09 -11.43 -7.74
N VAL A 236 -16.10 -10.12 -7.64
CA VAL A 236 -17.12 -9.27 -8.30
C VAL A 236 -17.18 -9.53 -9.82
N PRO A 237 -16.07 -9.46 -10.58
CA PRO A 237 -16.10 -9.76 -12.00
C PRO A 237 -16.48 -11.22 -12.28
N VAL A 238 -16.09 -12.16 -11.43
CA VAL A 238 -16.49 -13.57 -11.57
C VAL A 238 -18.02 -13.69 -11.47
N PHE A 239 -18.62 -13.08 -10.45
CA PHE A 239 -20.08 -13.09 -10.28
C PHE A 239 -20.79 -12.38 -11.43
N LEU A 240 -20.28 -11.23 -11.88
CA LEU A 240 -20.88 -10.50 -12.99
C LEU A 240 -21.01 -11.42 -14.21
N TYR A 241 -19.93 -12.06 -14.65
CA TYR A 241 -19.90 -12.84 -15.88
C TYR A 241 -20.50 -14.24 -15.76
N GLU A 242 -20.41 -14.88 -14.61
CA GLU A 242 -20.92 -16.24 -14.42
C GLU A 242 -22.38 -16.30 -13.97
N ILE A 243 -22.88 -15.23 -13.33
CA ILE A 243 -24.22 -15.22 -12.75
C ILE A 243 -25.06 -14.06 -13.31
N TYR A 244 -24.64 -12.81 -13.04
CA TYR A 244 -25.52 -11.63 -13.28
C TYR A 244 -25.67 -11.26 -14.74
N GLN A 245 -24.68 -11.56 -15.59
CA GLN A 245 -24.82 -11.36 -17.03
C GLN A 245 -25.95 -12.24 -17.61
N ARG A 246 -26.10 -13.48 -17.11
CA ARG A 246 -27.21 -14.37 -17.48
C ARG A 246 -28.57 -13.87 -16.97
N LEU A 247 -28.56 -13.03 -15.93
CA LEU A 247 -29.75 -12.41 -15.37
C LEU A 247 -30.07 -11.03 -15.99
N GLY A 248 -29.29 -10.62 -17.01
CA GLY A 248 -29.55 -9.40 -17.77
C GLY A 248 -28.59 -8.22 -17.51
N MET A 249 -27.63 -8.32 -16.59
CA MET A 249 -26.59 -7.29 -16.39
C MET A 249 -25.50 -7.37 -17.47
N THR A 250 -25.86 -7.10 -18.73
CA THR A 250 -24.97 -7.26 -19.89
C THR A 250 -24.20 -5.99 -20.24
N HIS A 251 -24.60 -4.86 -19.71
CA HIS A 251 -24.04 -3.54 -20.03
C HIS A 251 -22.76 -3.21 -19.26
N SER A 252 -22.66 -3.67 -18.02
CA SER A 252 -21.55 -3.34 -17.13
C SER A 252 -20.22 -3.98 -17.58
N ARG A 253 -19.15 -3.22 -17.43
CA ARG A 253 -17.75 -3.66 -17.62
C ARG A 253 -16.95 -3.47 -16.35
N VAL A 254 -15.92 -4.29 -16.15
CA VAL A 254 -15.14 -4.25 -14.90
C VAL A 254 -13.72 -3.74 -15.16
N CYS A 255 -13.35 -2.71 -14.42
CA CYS A 255 -11.96 -2.33 -14.15
C CYS A 255 -11.56 -2.91 -12.78
N TYR A 256 -10.41 -3.52 -12.68
CA TYR A 256 -9.91 -4.14 -11.46
C TYR A 256 -8.54 -3.60 -11.10
N THR A 257 -8.40 -2.94 -9.96
CA THR A 257 -7.12 -2.41 -9.48
C THR A 257 -6.54 -3.28 -8.38
N VAL A 258 -5.31 -3.74 -8.59
CA VAL A 258 -4.50 -4.43 -7.58
C VAL A 258 -3.55 -3.43 -6.94
N HIS A 259 -3.76 -3.15 -5.65
CA HIS A 259 -2.91 -2.24 -4.88
C HIS A 259 -1.69 -2.94 -4.28
N ASN A 260 -1.82 -4.24 -3.96
CA ASN A 260 -0.72 -5.03 -3.41
C ASN A 260 -0.88 -6.52 -3.74
N PHE A 261 0.04 -7.07 -4.54
CA PHE A 261 0.02 -8.49 -4.94
C PHE A 261 0.35 -9.47 -3.82
N ARG A 262 0.85 -9.02 -2.67
CA ARG A 262 1.23 -9.89 -1.55
C ARG A 262 0.04 -10.63 -0.94
N HIS A 263 -1.13 -9.99 -0.91
CA HIS A 263 -2.35 -10.55 -0.33
C HIS A 263 -3.34 -10.88 -1.44
N GLN A 264 -3.64 -12.17 -1.65
CA GLN A 264 -4.34 -12.64 -2.84
C GLN A 264 -5.67 -13.34 -2.57
N GLY A 265 -6.01 -13.58 -1.29
CA GLY A 265 -7.24 -14.30 -0.94
C GLY A 265 -7.22 -15.75 -1.43
N VAL A 266 -6.22 -16.54 -0.98
CA VAL A 266 -6.08 -17.95 -1.35
C VAL A 266 -6.83 -18.83 -0.38
N THR A 267 -7.73 -19.71 -0.88
CA THR A 267 -8.61 -20.55 -0.08
C THR A 267 -8.98 -21.86 -0.78
N GLY A 268 -9.64 -22.76 -0.08
CA GLY A 268 -10.11 -24.02 -0.63
C GLY A 268 -11.39 -23.91 -1.47
N GLU A 269 -11.75 -25.00 -2.16
CA GLU A 269 -12.90 -25.11 -3.07
C GLU A 269 -14.26 -24.98 -2.39
N GLN A 270 -14.35 -25.15 -1.06
CA GLN A 270 -15.58 -24.94 -0.30
C GLN A 270 -16.18 -23.53 -0.51
N LEU A 271 -15.36 -22.54 -0.89
CA LEU A 271 -15.82 -21.21 -1.23
C LEU A 271 -16.80 -21.21 -2.41
N LEU A 272 -16.60 -22.09 -3.40
CA LEU A 272 -17.49 -22.20 -4.57
C LEU A 272 -18.90 -22.62 -4.16
N HIS A 273 -19.00 -23.53 -3.21
CA HIS A 273 -20.29 -23.94 -2.65
C HIS A 273 -20.93 -22.78 -1.85
N ALA A 274 -20.16 -22.10 -1.01
CA ALA A 274 -20.65 -20.97 -0.22
C ALA A 274 -21.21 -19.84 -1.10
N THR A 275 -20.52 -19.53 -2.20
CA THR A 275 -20.86 -18.43 -3.10
C THR A 275 -21.91 -18.76 -4.16
N GLY A 276 -22.29 -20.04 -4.30
CA GLY A 276 -23.22 -20.51 -5.34
C GLY A 276 -22.62 -20.57 -6.75
N LEU A 277 -21.29 -20.51 -6.88
CA LEU A 277 -20.61 -20.76 -8.16
C LEU A 277 -20.64 -22.25 -8.53
N GLY A 278 -20.60 -23.14 -7.53
CA GLY A 278 -20.60 -24.59 -7.73
C GLY A 278 -19.38 -25.06 -8.51
N ASP A 279 -19.48 -26.19 -9.19
CA ASP A 279 -18.55 -26.78 -10.17
C ASP A 279 -17.05 -26.52 -9.92
N PRO A 280 -16.40 -27.24 -8.99
CA PRO A 280 -14.96 -27.12 -8.75
C PRO A 280 -14.13 -27.39 -10.01
N GLY A 281 -14.54 -28.34 -10.87
CA GLY A 281 -13.85 -28.67 -12.11
C GLY A 281 -13.76 -27.50 -13.09
N ARG A 282 -14.78 -26.64 -13.07
CA ARG A 282 -14.81 -25.42 -13.90
C ARG A 282 -13.95 -24.31 -13.32
N PHE A 283 -14.06 -24.01 -12.02
CA PHE A 283 -13.43 -22.83 -11.42
C PHE A 283 -12.02 -23.09 -10.92
N ASN A 284 -11.73 -24.30 -10.39
CA ASN A 284 -10.37 -24.68 -10.06
C ASN A 284 -9.60 -25.14 -11.32
N HIS A 285 -9.48 -24.22 -12.28
CA HIS A 285 -8.79 -24.43 -13.56
C HIS A 285 -7.63 -23.44 -13.68
N PRO A 286 -6.49 -23.81 -14.35
CA PRO A 286 -5.34 -22.92 -14.51
C PRO A 286 -5.69 -21.57 -15.16
N ASP A 287 -6.64 -21.56 -16.10
CA ASP A 287 -7.07 -20.34 -16.81
C ASP A 287 -8.18 -19.58 -16.08
N ARG A 288 -8.51 -19.95 -14.84
CA ARG A 288 -9.57 -19.33 -14.05
C ARG A 288 -9.06 -18.96 -12.65
N LEU A 289 -9.57 -19.62 -11.60
CA LEU A 289 -9.30 -19.25 -10.21
C LEU A 289 -8.22 -20.11 -9.54
N ARG A 290 -7.73 -21.21 -10.16
CA ARG A 290 -6.71 -22.05 -9.53
C ARG A 290 -5.50 -21.22 -9.12
N ASP A 291 -5.10 -21.36 -7.85
CA ASP A 291 -3.88 -20.72 -7.36
C ASP A 291 -2.64 -21.30 -8.08
N PRO A 292 -1.71 -20.46 -8.58
CA PRO A 292 -0.54 -20.95 -9.30
C PRO A 292 0.45 -21.76 -8.45
N ARG A 293 0.44 -21.57 -7.12
CA ARG A 293 1.36 -22.22 -6.18
C ARG A 293 0.72 -23.44 -5.51
N HIS A 294 -0.64 -23.48 -5.43
CA HIS A 294 -1.40 -24.50 -4.71
C HIS A 294 -2.55 -25.01 -5.60
N ALA A 295 -2.32 -26.09 -6.33
CA ALA A 295 -3.26 -26.64 -7.33
C ALA A 295 -4.65 -27.00 -6.77
N SER A 296 -4.77 -27.25 -5.48
CA SER A 296 -6.04 -27.54 -4.78
C SER A 296 -6.72 -26.28 -4.22
N ALA A 297 -6.16 -25.10 -4.44
CA ALA A 297 -6.67 -23.84 -3.91
C ALA A 297 -7.15 -22.90 -5.00
N LEU A 298 -8.05 -22.01 -4.62
CA LEU A 298 -8.54 -20.89 -5.41
C LEU A 298 -7.84 -19.61 -4.98
N ASN A 299 -7.62 -18.73 -5.93
CA ASN A 299 -7.02 -17.42 -5.71
C ASN A 299 -7.99 -16.33 -6.21
N LEU A 300 -8.52 -15.54 -5.27
CA LEU A 300 -9.56 -14.56 -5.57
C LEU A 300 -9.03 -13.41 -6.42
N MET A 301 -7.80 -12.96 -6.15
CA MET A 301 -7.15 -11.92 -6.96
C MET A 301 -6.95 -12.39 -8.39
N LYS A 302 -6.54 -13.65 -8.59
CA LYS A 302 -6.47 -14.25 -9.93
C LYS A 302 -7.83 -14.24 -10.63
N GLY A 303 -8.90 -14.56 -9.91
CA GLY A 303 -10.27 -14.44 -10.44
C GLY A 303 -10.56 -13.02 -10.94
N GLY A 304 -10.21 -12.02 -10.15
CA GLY A 304 -10.30 -10.61 -10.52
C GLY A 304 -9.52 -10.28 -11.81
N ILE A 305 -8.27 -10.73 -11.90
CA ILE A 305 -7.42 -10.50 -13.09
C ILE A 305 -8.00 -11.17 -14.34
N VAL A 306 -8.40 -12.44 -14.23
CA VAL A 306 -8.85 -13.24 -15.36
C VAL A 306 -10.17 -12.71 -15.94
N TYR A 307 -11.12 -12.39 -15.07
CA TYR A 307 -12.50 -12.05 -15.48
C TYR A 307 -12.72 -10.57 -15.79
N SER A 308 -11.86 -9.65 -15.35
CA SER A 308 -12.04 -8.21 -15.60
C SER A 308 -11.73 -7.81 -17.03
N ASN A 309 -12.34 -6.73 -17.51
CA ASN A 309 -12.12 -6.18 -18.85
C ASN A 309 -10.79 -5.42 -18.94
N PHE A 310 -10.37 -4.80 -17.84
CA PHE A 310 -9.05 -4.21 -17.70
C PHE A 310 -8.56 -4.37 -16.25
N VAL A 311 -7.27 -4.59 -16.11
CA VAL A 311 -6.60 -4.73 -14.80
C VAL A 311 -5.56 -3.65 -14.68
N THR A 312 -5.58 -2.92 -13.58
CA THR A 312 -4.54 -1.94 -13.26
C THR A 312 -3.79 -2.31 -12.01
N THR A 313 -2.57 -1.83 -11.91
CA THR A 313 -1.90 -1.63 -10.62
C THR A 313 -1.50 -0.16 -10.48
N VAL A 314 -0.91 0.20 -9.35
CA VAL A 314 -0.85 1.57 -8.86
C VAL A 314 0.41 2.33 -9.27
N SER A 315 1.21 1.80 -10.19
CA SER A 315 2.25 2.55 -10.91
C SER A 315 2.74 1.77 -12.15
N PRO A 316 3.27 2.44 -13.18
CA PRO A 316 3.82 1.79 -14.37
C PRO A 316 4.99 0.85 -14.06
N ARG A 317 5.95 1.29 -13.24
CA ARG A 317 7.10 0.46 -12.83
C ARG A 317 6.66 -0.77 -12.05
N HIS A 318 5.73 -0.62 -11.12
CA HIS A 318 5.20 -1.78 -10.39
C HIS A 318 4.43 -2.74 -11.30
N ALA A 319 3.74 -2.24 -12.33
CA ALA A 319 3.10 -3.10 -13.33
C ALA A 319 4.12 -3.96 -14.08
N TRP A 320 5.28 -3.40 -14.38
CA TRP A 320 6.39 -4.14 -14.97
C TRP A 320 6.97 -5.16 -13.98
N GLU A 321 7.30 -4.73 -12.76
CA GLU A 321 7.86 -5.58 -11.70
C GLU A 321 6.94 -6.76 -11.35
N ALA A 322 5.63 -6.52 -11.24
CA ALA A 322 4.67 -7.57 -10.94
C ALA A 322 4.57 -8.66 -12.03
N LYS A 323 4.85 -8.32 -13.31
CA LYS A 323 4.93 -9.33 -14.38
C LYS A 323 6.20 -10.18 -14.33
N HIS A 324 7.25 -9.71 -13.64
CA HIS A 324 8.57 -10.36 -13.68
C HIS A 324 8.91 -11.08 -12.38
N ASP A 325 8.83 -10.42 -11.24
CA ASP A 325 9.31 -10.96 -9.96
C ASP A 325 8.48 -10.55 -8.72
N GLN A 326 7.58 -9.57 -8.83
CA GLN A 326 6.79 -9.07 -7.71
C GLN A 326 5.28 -9.40 -7.81
N GLY A 327 4.89 -10.33 -8.65
CA GLY A 327 3.52 -10.83 -8.76
C GLY A 327 3.14 -11.85 -7.70
N PHE A 328 4.11 -12.27 -6.86
CA PHE A 328 3.92 -13.25 -5.80
C PHE A 328 3.22 -14.53 -6.28
N GLY A 329 3.62 -15.03 -7.46
CA GLY A 329 3.10 -16.23 -8.12
C GLY A 329 2.07 -15.93 -9.22
N LEU A 330 1.64 -14.69 -9.40
CA LEU A 330 0.73 -14.29 -10.46
C LEU A 330 1.44 -13.77 -11.73
N GLU A 331 2.78 -13.81 -11.80
CA GLU A 331 3.59 -13.31 -12.92
C GLU A 331 3.12 -13.86 -14.25
N HIS A 332 2.96 -15.19 -14.32
CA HIS A 332 2.47 -15.84 -15.55
C HIS A 332 1.04 -15.41 -15.91
N THR A 333 0.15 -15.30 -14.92
CA THR A 333 -1.22 -14.81 -15.14
C THR A 333 -1.23 -13.39 -15.71
N LEU A 334 -0.41 -12.50 -15.17
CA LEU A 334 -0.27 -11.13 -15.65
C LEU A 334 0.33 -11.08 -17.07
N HIS A 335 1.28 -11.97 -17.36
CA HIS A 335 1.87 -12.08 -18.69
C HIS A 335 0.84 -12.55 -19.73
N VAL A 336 0.04 -13.57 -19.44
CA VAL A 336 -1.03 -14.06 -20.34
C VAL A 336 -2.07 -12.95 -20.60
N HIS A 337 -2.37 -12.14 -19.59
CA HIS A 337 -3.36 -11.06 -19.68
C HIS A 337 -2.76 -9.67 -19.96
N HIS A 338 -1.51 -9.58 -20.45
CA HIS A 338 -0.78 -8.32 -20.63
C HIS A 338 -1.52 -7.27 -21.49
N VAL A 339 -2.30 -7.68 -22.48
CA VAL A 339 -3.06 -6.77 -23.36
C VAL A 339 -4.16 -5.97 -22.64
N LYS A 340 -4.58 -6.43 -21.48
CA LYS A 340 -5.56 -5.75 -20.62
C LYS A 340 -4.99 -5.38 -19.25
N TYR A 341 -3.66 -5.28 -19.12
CA TYR A 341 -2.97 -4.99 -17.87
C TYR A 341 -2.02 -3.80 -18.01
N GLY A 342 -2.05 -2.89 -17.04
CA GLY A 342 -1.18 -1.73 -17.02
C GLY A 342 -1.06 -1.11 -15.63
N GLY A 343 -0.23 -0.09 -15.51
CA GLY A 343 -0.03 0.67 -14.27
C GLY A 343 -0.53 2.10 -14.41
N VAL A 344 -1.22 2.61 -13.40
CA VAL A 344 -1.60 4.02 -13.27
C VAL A 344 -1.05 4.54 -11.95
N LEU A 345 -0.14 5.51 -11.99
CA LEU A 345 0.38 6.13 -10.78
C LEU A 345 -0.76 6.80 -10.00
N ASN A 346 -0.88 6.54 -8.71
CA ASN A 346 -1.92 7.17 -7.89
C ASN A 346 -1.67 8.67 -7.74
N GLY A 347 -2.75 9.43 -7.61
CA GLY A 347 -2.71 10.83 -7.26
C GLY A 347 -2.71 11.09 -5.75
N VAL A 348 -2.32 12.28 -5.36
CA VAL A 348 -2.46 12.83 -4.00
C VAL A 348 -3.66 13.77 -3.97
N ASP A 349 -4.43 13.70 -2.91
CA ASP A 349 -5.51 14.66 -2.67
C ASP A 349 -4.95 16.01 -2.19
N TYR A 350 -4.86 16.97 -3.10
CA TYR A 350 -4.40 18.34 -2.77
C TYR A 350 -5.44 19.18 -2.03
N GLY A 351 -6.64 18.68 -1.76
CA GLY A 351 -7.57 19.26 -0.80
C GLY A 351 -7.18 18.96 0.66
N VAL A 352 -6.45 17.84 0.85
CA VAL A 352 -5.95 17.40 2.16
C VAL A 352 -4.45 17.71 2.29
N TRP A 353 -3.65 17.29 1.30
CA TRP A 353 -2.18 17.35 1.33
C TRP A 353 -1.66 18.52 0.48
N ASN A 354 -1.77 19.74 1.00
CA ASN A 354 -1.29 20.95 0.31
C ASN A 354 -0.90 22.04 1.30
N PRO A 355 0.39 22.42 1.40
CA PRO A 355 0.87 23.38 2.38
C PRO A 355 0.29 24.79 2.20
N GLU A 356 -0.33 25.10 1.06
CA GLU A 356 -0.97 26.40 0.82
C GLU A 356 -2.28 26.58 1.60
N VAL A 357 -2.99 25.46 1.87
CA VAL A 357 -4.33 25.50 2.50
C VAL A 357 -4.41 24.67 3.77
N ASP A 358 -3.40 23.87 4.10
CA ASP A 358 -3.34 22.95 5.21
C ASP A 358 -3.58 23.65 6.56
N SER A 359 -4.66 23.27 7.24
CA SER A 359 -5.06 23.85 8.53
C SER A 359 -4.24 23.34 9.73
N PHE A 360 -3.51 22.24 9.56
CA PHE A 360 -2.66 21.68 10.62
C PHE A 360 -1.29 22.37 10.72
N LEU A 361 -0.94 23.22 9.74
CA LEU A 361 0.35 23.90 9.73
C LEU A 361 0.32 25.22 10.50
N PRO A 362 1.30 25.47 11.37
CA PRO A 362 1.52 26.77 11.99
C PRO A 362 1.73 27.88 10.96
N ARG A 363 2.40 27.57 9.84
CA ARG A 363 2.66 28.53 8.75
C ARG A 363 2.35 27.88 7.41
N LYS A 364 1.38 28.42 6.68
CA LYS A 364 1.09 28.02 5.29
C LYS A 364 2.14 28.60 4.36
N TYR A 365 2.47 27.83 3.29
CA TYR A 365 3.49 28.26 2.33
C TYR A 365 3.25 27.65 0.95
N SER A 366 3.95 28.21 -0.03
CA SER A 366 3.91 27.76 -1.43
C SER A 366 5.32 27.77 -2.02
N VAL A 367 5.45 27.37 -3.27
CA VAL A 367 6.71 27.51 -4.03
C VAL A 367 7.21 28.97 -4.05
N ARG A 368 6.28 29.96 -4.01
CA ARG A 368 6.61 31.39 -4.04
C ARG A 368 7.05 31.91 -2.67
N SER A 369 6.58 31.28 -1.59
CA SER A 369 6.89 31.65 -0.20
C SER A 369 7.61 30.53 0.53
N ILE A 370 8.56 29.88 -0.15
CA ILE A 370 9.24 28.66 0.37
C ILE A 370 9.99 28.91 1.67
N ASP A 371 10.37 30.15 1.96
CA ASP A 371 11.05 30.50 3.21
C ASP A 371 10.14 30.35 4.43
N ASP A 372 8.82 30.46 4.26
CA ASP A 372 7.83 30.20 5.32
C ASP A 372 7.84 28.73 5.79
N LYS A 373 8.41 27.79 5.01
CA LYS A 373 8.60 26.39 5.41
C LYS A 373 9.46 26.28 6.67
N TYR A 374 10.42 27.20 6.88
CA TYR A 374 11.30 27.18 8.06
C TYR A 374 10.57 27.43 9.38
N GLU A 375 9.43 28.12 9.36
CA GLU A 375 8.58 28.26 10.56
C GLU A 375 8.01 26.91 11.00
N ASN A 376 7.61 26.07 10.05
CA ASN A 376 7.14 24.72 10.34
C ASN A 376 8.28 23.81 10.82
N LYS A 377 9.49 23.98 10.28
CA LYS A 377 10.69 23.28 10.76
C LYS A 377 11.01 23.65 12.22
N ARG A 378 10.89 24.93 12.58
CA ARG A 378 11.05 25.40 13.95
C ARG A 378 9.96 24.81 14.87
N ALA A 379 8.70 24.81 14.42
CA ALA A 379 7.60 24.23 15.16
C ALA A 379 7.79 22.72 15.38
N LEU A 380 8.29 21.99 14.37
CA LEU A 380 8.60 20.55 14.49
C LEU A 380 9.69 20.30 15.53
N ARG A 381 10.76 21.12 15.55
CA ARG A 381 11.81 21.05 16.58
C ARG A 381 11.24 21.28 17.98
N GLN A 382 10.43 22.30 18.14
CA GLN A 382 9.77 22.61 19.43
C GLN A 382 8.86 21.47 19.86
N ARG A 383 8.09 20.90 18.94
CA ARG A 383 7.16 19.78 19.22
C ARG A 383 7.87 18.54 19.75
N PHE A 384 9.10 18.29 19.27
CA PHE A 384 9.89 17.10 19.57
C PHE A 384 11.12 17.36 20.44
N TRP A 385 11.27 18.57 20.98
CA TRP A 385 12.42 18.99 21.81
C TRP A 385 13.77 18.77 21.11
N LEU A 386 13.81 18.89 19.80
CA LEU A 386 15.06 18.85 19.05
C LEU A 386 15.82 20.17 19.20
N ALA A 387 17.15 20.10 19.16
CA ALA A 387 18.00 21.28 19.19
C ALA A 387 17.68 22.23 18.03
N ASP A 388 17.55 23.53 18.34
CA ASP A 388 17.39 24.55 17.31
C ASP A 388 18.77 24.93 16.74
N ASN A 389 19.09 24.38 15.58
CA ASN A 389 20.39 24.51 14.91
C ASN A 389 20.22 24.49 13.38
N ALA A 390 21.32 24.55 12.63
CA ALA A 390 21.31 24.55 11.16
C ALA A 390 21.18 23.16 10.52
N LYS A 391 21.10 22.07 11.30
CA LYS A 391 21.07 20.70 10.77
C LYS A 391 19.83 20.44 9.91
N PRO A 392 19.93 19.64 8.83
CA PRO A 392 18.76 19.14 8.14
C PRO A 392 17.99 18.15 9.01
N ILE A 393 16.66 18.13 8.89
CA ILE A 393 15.80 17.11 9.49
C ILE A 393 15.50 16.04 8.44
N ILE A 394 15.91 14.82 8.72
CA ILE A 394 15.59 13.61 7.94
C ILE A 394 14.42 12.91 8.64
N SER A 395 13.38 12.58 7.90
CA SER A 395 12.20 11.93 8.49
C SER A 395 11.83 10.62 7.83
N PHE A 396 11.05 9.83 8.57
CA PHE A 396 10.34 8.64 8.10
C PHE A 396 8.91 8.67 8.62
N ILE A 397 7.93 8.43 7.74
CA ILE A 397 6.52 8.26 8.10
C ILE A 397 5.99 6.98 7.46
N GLY A 398 5.40 6.08 8.27
CA GLY A 398 4.75 4.90 7.73
C GLY A 398 4.50 3.79 8.73
N ARG A 399 3.79 2.75 8.28
CA ARG A 399 3.67 1.53 9.07
C ARG A 399 5.05 0.87 9.19
N LEU A 400 5.34 0.39 10.37
CA LEU A 400 6.57 -0.35 10.65
C LEU A 400 6.33 -1.82 10.30
N ASP A 401 6.39 -2.14 9.02
CA ASP A 401 6.32 -3.50 8.48
C ASP A 401 7.53 -3.78 7.58
N GLU A 402 7.80 -5.06 7.32
CA GLU A 402 8.99 -5.50 6.56
C GLU A 402 9.08 -4.89 5.16
N GLN A 403 7.93 -4.56 4.55
CA GLN A 403 7.88 -3.92 3.23
C GLN A 403 8.65 -2.60 3.22
N LYS A 404 8.60 -1.86 4.31
CA LYS A 404 9.17 -0.50 4.41
C LYS A 404 10.68 -0.45 4.64
N GLY A 405 11.35 -1.60 4.69
CA GLY A 405 12.80 -1.65 4.81
C GLY A 405 13.32 -1.20 6.17
N LEU A 406 12.75 -1.74 7.23
CA LEU A 406 12.94 -1.30 8.61
C LEU A 406 14.38 -1.34 9.10
N GLU A 407 15.18 -2.29 8.63
CA GLU A 407 16.62 -2.35 8.92
C GLU A 407 17.35 -1.14 8.35
N LEU A 408 17.00 -0.68 7.15
CA LEU A 408 17.57 0.53 6.55
C LEU A 408 17.06 1.79 7.25
N VAL A 409 15.80 1.80 7.72
CA VAL A 409 15.26 2.92 8.53
C VAL A 409 16.05 3.07 9.82
N ARG A 410 16.26 1.97 10.57
CA ARG A 410 17.06 1.98 11.80
C ARG A 410 18.50 2.41 11.54
N HIS A 411 19.09 1.89 10.48
CA HIS A 411 20.45 2.26 10.06
C HIS A 411 20.54 3.76 9.73
N ALA A 412 19.58 4.29 8.96
CA ALA A 412 19.54 5.70 8.59
C ALA A 412 19.36 6.63 9.79
N ALA A 413 18.60 6.23 10.82
CA ALA A 413 18.46 6.99 12.05
C ALA A 413 19.81 7.19 12.75
N HIS A 414 20.56 6.11 12.97
CA HIS A 414 21.90 6.19 13.55
C HIS A 414 22.89 6.96 12.66
N PHE A 415 22.80 6.75 11.36
CA PHE A 415 23.66 7.45 10.39
C PHE A 415 23.40 8.96 10.40
N ALA A 416 22.16 9.40 10.37
CA ALA A 416 21.77 10.80 10.36
C ALA A 416 22.33 11.58 11.56
N VAL A 417 22.11 11.05 12.78
CA VAL A 417 22.58 11.68 14.02
C VAL A 417 24.11 11.79 14.05
N ARG A 418 24.82 10.77 13.57
CA ARG A 418 26.30 10.76 13.54
C ARG A 418 26.90 11.65 12.45
N ASN A 419 26.14 12.00 11.42
CA ASN A 419 26.62 12.74 10.25
C ASN A 419 26.00 14.13 10.12
N GLY A 420 25.66 14.78 11.24
CA GLY A 420 25.25 16.17 11.26
C GLY A 420 23.82 16.44 10.77
N ALA A 421 22.91 15.48 10.92
CA ALA A 421 21.49 15.66 10.66
C ALA A 421 20.66 15.36 11.92
N GLN A 422 19.42 15.81 11.93
CA GLN A 422 18.41 15.40 12.90
C GLN A 422 17.55 14.31 12.29
N PHE A 423 17.00 13.41 13.11
CA PHE A 423 16.15 12.32 12.62
C PHE A 423 14.81 12.29 13.36
N VAL A 424 13.72 12.18 12.60
CA VAL A 424 12.34 12.09 13.11
C VAL A 424 11.64 10.89 12.50
N LEU A 425 11.01 10.08 13.33
CA LEU A 425 10.19 8.94 12.89
C LEU A 425 8.78 9.04 13.47
N LEU A 426 7.78 8.83 12.62
CA LEU A 426 6.39 8.60 13.00
C LEU A 426 5.90 7.28 12.40
N GLY A 427 5.49 6.33 13.25
CA GLY A 427 5.00 5.06 12.74
C GLY A 427 4.37 4.14 13.78
N THR A 428 3.58 3.19 13.31
CA THR A 428 2.99 2.13 14.13
C THR A 428 3.49 0.77 13.69
N ALA A 429 3.77 -0.10 14.66
CA ALA A 429 4.17 -1.48 14.44
C ALA A 429 2.99 -2.42 14.72
N PRO A 430 2.40 -3.04 13.69
CA PRO A 430 1.37 -4.07 13.91
C PRO A 430 1.94 -5.37 14.50
N ASP A 431 3.21 -5.67 14.24
CA ASP A 431 3.91 -6.83 14.79
C ASP A 431 4.63 -6.44 16.10
N HIS A 432 4.37 -7.21 17.17
CA HIS A 432 4.95 -6.96 18.48
C HIS A 432 6.49 -7.01 18.50
N ARG A 433 7.11 -7.92 17.72
CA ARG A 433 8.58 -8.04 17.67
C ARG A 433 9.20 -6.81 17.01
N ILE A 434 8.57 -6.32 15.93
CA ILE A 434 8.96 -5.08 15.28
C ILE A 434 8.76 -3.92 16.24
N GLY A 435 7.64 -3.87 16.95
CA GLY A 435 7.37 -2.88 17.99
C GLY A 435 8.48 -2.81 19.03
N GLN A 436 8.91 -3.96 19.55
CA GLN A 436 10.02 -4.04 20.52
C GLN A 436 11.34 -3.48 19.97
N GLN A 437 11.67 -3.76 18.71
CA GLN A 437 12.89 -3.25 18.07
C GLN A 437 12.87 -1.72 17.97
N PHE A 438 11.74 -1.12 17.63
CA PHE A 438 11.62 0.32 17.53
C PHE A 438 11.48 1.01 18.90
N TRP A 439 10.92 0.33 19.89
CA TRP A 439 11.00 0.78 21.29
C TRP A 439 12.43 0.79 21.82
N GLN A 440 13.25 -0.19 21.41
CA GLN A 440 14.68 -0.19 21.72
C GLN A 440 15.38 0.98 21.05
N LEU A 441 15.16 1.19 19.74
CA LEU A 441 15.73 2.32 19.01
C LEU A 441 15.33 3.67 19.63
N LYS A 442 14.08 3.80 20.08
CA LYS A 442 13.58 4.97 20.79
C LYS A 442 14.38 5.22 22.10
N ARG A 443 14.65 4.18 22.89
CA ARG A 443 15.46 4.29 24.11
C ARG A 443 16.93 4.65 23.82
N GLU A 444 17.47 4.20 22.70
CA GLU A 444 18.85 4.47 22.32
C GLU A 444 19.06 5.91 21.82
N LEU A 445 18.07 6.49 21.16
CA LEU A 445 18.26 7.73 20.41
C LEU A 445 17.44 8.94 20.92
N ASN A 446 16.33 8.75 21.64
CA ASN A 446 15.48 9.88 22.04
C ASN A 446 16.08 10.78 23.14
N ASP A 447 17.16 10.35 23.79
CA ASP A 447 17.93 11.23 24.71
C ASP A 447 18.85 12.20 23.93
N SER A 448 19.02 11.97 22.62
CA SER A 448 19.76 12.87 21.75
C SER A 448 18.90 14.09 21.37
N PRO A 449 19.45 15.31 21.44
CA PRO A 449 18.74 16.51 20.98
C PRO A 449 18.57 16.54 19.45
N ASP A 450 19.08 15.54 18.75
CA ASP A 450 19.01 15.41 17.30
C ASP A 450 18.11 14.25 16.82
N CYS A 451 17.37 13.58 17.74
CA CYS A 451 16.51 12.47 17.34
C CYS A 451 15.19 12.44 18.12
N HIS A 452 14.09 12.17 17.40
CA HIS A 452 12.82 11.82 18.03
C HIS A 452 12.12 10.70 17.29
N ILE A 453 11.72 9.66 18.01
CA ILE A 453 10.96 8.51 17.49
C ILE A 453 9.60 8.49 18.17
N GLU A 454 8.55 8.64 17.36
CA GLU A 454 7.17 8.60 17.81
C GLU A 454 6.50 7.32 17.29
N LEU A 455 6.13 6.42 18.21
CA LEU A 455 5.50 5.14 17.90
C LEU A 455 3.98 5.25 18.05
N ALA A 456 3.36 5.99 17.15
CA ALA A 456 1.92 6.24 17.15
C ALA A 456 1.40 6.42 15.72
N PHE A 457 0.07 6.30 15.56
CA PHE A 457 -0.63 6.84 14.42
C PHE A 457 -1.13 8.25 14.77
N ASN A 458 -0.67 9.25 14.06
CA ASN A 458 -1.10 10.62 14.25
C ASN A 458 -1.05 11.37 12.92
N GLU A 459 -2.22 11.56 12.30
CA GLU A 459 -2.34 12.19 10.99
C GLU A 459 -1.97 13.67 11.04
N GLU A 460 -2.45 14.43 12.03
CA GLU A 460 -2.11 15.84 12.22
C GLU A 460 -0.60 16.05 12.35
N LEU A 461 0.06 15.22 13.16
CA LEU A 461 1.50 15.27 13.33
C LEU A 461 2.26 14.95 12.02
N SER A 462 1.71 14.10 11.17
CA SER A 462 2.32 13.79 9.88
C SER A 462 2.39 15.01 8.97
N HIS A 463 1.38 15.88 8.97
CA HIS A 463 1.38 17.14 8.21
C HIS A 463 2.53 18.05 8.66
N LEU A 464 2.74 18.19 9.96
CA LEU A 464 3.84 18.99 10.51
C LEU A 464 5.21 18.37 10.16
N ILE A 465 5.35 17.03 10.18
CA ILE A 465 6.60 16.35 9.78
C ILE A 465 6.89 16.56 8.30
N TYR A 466 5.90 16.42 7.41
CA TYR A 466 6.07 16.74 6.00
C TYR A 466 6.49 18.20 5.78
N ALA A 467 5.87 19.13 6.49
CA ALA A 467 6.17 20.55 6.34
C ALA A 467 7.50 20.97 6.99
N GLY A 468 7.91 20.33 8.09
CA GLY A 468 9.09 20.69 8.86
C GLY A 468 10.37 19.97 8.47
N SER A 469 10.29 18.85 7.73
CA SER A 469 11.47 18.08 7.33
C SER A 469 12.14 18.65 6.08
N ASP A 470 13.45 18.40 5.94
CA ASP A 470 14.22 18.72 4.73
C ASP A 470 14.31 17.51 3.81
N LEU A 471 14.48 16.32 4.39
CA LEU A 471 14.62 15.05 3.69
C LEU A 471 13.63 14.02 4.24
N MET A 472 13.15 13.12 3.38
CA MET A 472 12.31 12.00 3.80
C MET A 472 12.80 10.71 3.19
N ILE A 473 13.11 9.71 4.02
CA ILE A 473 13.55 8.40 3.54
C ILE A 473 12.39 7.46 3.27
N VAL A 474 12.44 6.76 2.13
CA VAL A 474 11.50 5.69 1.77
C VAL A 474 12.29 4.49 1.24
N PRO A 475 12.97 3.72 2.11
CA PRO A 475 13.90 2.66 1.71
C PRO A 475 13.19 1.32 1.51
N SER A 476 12.02 1.32 0.91
CA SER A 476 11.13 0.15 0.82
C SER A 476 11.76 -1.01 0.04
N ARG A 477 11.52 -2.25 0.49
CA ARG A 477 11.88 -3.48 -0.23
C ARG A 477 11.09 -3.62 -1.53
N TYR A 478 9.83 -3.26 -1.49
CA TYR A 478 8.94 -3.07 -2.62
C TYR A 478 7.91 -2.00 -2.26
N GLU A 479 7.53 -1.18 -3.23
CA GLU A 479 6.57 -0.09 -3.01
C GLU A 479 5.68 0.06 -4.25
N PRO A 480 4.47 -0.53 -4.24
CA PRO A 480 3.60 -0.50 -5.42
C PRO A 480 3.36 0.91 -5.98
N CYS A 481 3.07 1.86 -5.14
CA CYS A 481 2.97 3.27 -5.48
C CYS A 481 3.82 4.15 -4.55
N GLY A 482 3.53 4.10 -3.24
CA GLY A 482 4.01 5.08 -2.28
C GLY A 482 3.26 6.41 -2.42
N LEU A 483 2.59 6.83 -1.35
CA LEU A 483 2.02 8.18 -1.26
C LEU A 483 2.97 9.11 -0.50
N THR A 484 3.78 8.55 0.39
CA THR A 484 4.69 9.28 1.27
C THR A 484 5.63 10.20 0.49
N GLN A 485 6.29 9.71 -0.56
CA GLN A 485 7.19 10.53 -1.38
C GLN A 485 6.43 11.58 -2.20
N LEU A 486 5.22 11.28 -2.66
CA LEU A 486 4.40 12.25 -3.42
C LEU A 486 3.94 13.41 -2.53
N ILE A 487 3.53 13.10 -1.30
CA ILE A 487 3.18 14.10 -0.29
C ILE A 487 4.43 14.90 0.10
N ALA A 488 5.56 14.23 0.35
CA ALA A 488 6.83 14.89 0.66
C ALA A 488 7.21 15.91 -0.42
N LEU A 489 7.14 15.54 -1.70
CA LEU A 489 7.39 16.44 -2.83
C LEU A 489 6.46 17.66 -2.80
N LYS A 490 5.16 17.47 -2.58
CA LYS A 490 4.19 18.58 -2.49
C LYS A 490 4.50 19.52 -1.34
N TYR A 491 5.02 19.01 -0.22
CA TYR A 491 5.42 19.82 0.94
C TYR A 491 6.86 20.32 0.87
N GLY A 492 7.57 20.11 -0.26
CA GLY A 492 8.94 20.55 -0.43
C GLY A 492 9.93 19.84 0.50
N THR A 493 9.63 18.62 0.87
CA THR A 493 10.53 17.71 1.58
C THR A 493 11.13 16.76 0.56
N VAL A 494 12.46 16.80 0.42
CA VAL A 494 13.17 16.09 -0.65
C VAL A 494 13.24 14.60 -0.34
N PRO A 495 12.67 13.70 -1.16
CA PRO A 495 12.69 12.28 -0.89
C PRO A 495 14.05 11.64 -1.18
N VAL A 496 14.43 10.67 -0.35
CA VAL A 496 15.55 9.75 -0.53
C VAL A 496 14.98 8.34 -0.59
N VAL A 497 14.94 7.75 -1.77
CA VAL A 497 14.14 6.55 -2.01
C VAL A 497 14.96 5.42 -2.63
N ARG A 498 14.48 4.19 -2.46
CA ARG A 498 14.95 3.07 -3.26
C ARG A 498 14.24 3.03 -4.60
N SER A 499 14.95 2.67 -5.68
CA SER A 499 14.42 2.59 -7.05
C SER A 499 13.53 1.36 -7.24
N VAL A 500 12.29 1.41 -6.74
CA VAL A 500 11.29 0.35 -6.90
C VAL A 500 9.88 0.92 -7.08
N GLY A 501 9.08 0.25 -7.88
CA GLY A 501 7.67 0.57 -8.09
C GLY A 501 7.41 2.06 -8.29
N GLY A 502 6.38 2.59 -7.63
CA GLY A 502 6.01 4.00 -7.77
C GLY A 502 7.05 5.01 -7.26
N LEU A 503 8.04 4.58 -6.47
CA LEU A 503 9.17 5.44 -6.10
C LEU A 503 10.02 5.76 -7.33
N ALA A 504 10.31 4.76 -8.17
CA ALA A 504 11.05 4.95 -9.42
C ALA A 504 10.28 5.76 -10.46
N ASP A 505 8.93 5.74 -10.41
CA ASP A 505 8.07 6.52 -11.31
C ASP A 505 7.90 7.99 -10.90
N SER A 506 8.32 8.37 -9.68
CA SER A 506 8.01 9.69 -9.10
C SER A 506 9.21 10.47 -8.57
N VAL A 507 10.33 9.79 -8.26
CA VAL A 507 11.52 10.43 -7.72
C VAL A 507 12.70 10.26 -8.67
N PHE A 508 13.28 11.38 -9.06
CA PHE A 508 14.34 11.48 -10.07
C PHE A 508 15.61 12.02 -9.43
N ASP A 509 16.70 11.22 -9.50
CA ASP A 509 17.94 11.52 -8.79
C ASP A 509 18.58 12.84 -9.26
N LYS A 510 18.97 13.66 -8.30
CA LYS A 510 19.59 14.97 -8.55
C LYS A 510 20.84 14.86 -9.44
N ASP A 511 21.67 13.85 -9.24
CA ASP A 511 22.98 13.76 -9.87
C ASP A 511 23.02 12.79 -11.07
N PHE A 512 22.19 11.73 -11.02
CA PHE A 512 22.33 10.58 -11.93
C PHE A 512 21.16 10.39 -12.91
N ASP A 513 20.04 11.09 -12.71
CA ASP A 513 18.92 10.99 -13.65
C ASP A 513 19.24 11.72 -14.97
N HIS A 514 18.74 11.18 -16.08
CA HIS A 514 18.92 11.75 -17.43
C HIS A 514 18.00 12.94 -17.72
N ARG A 515 16.98 13.18 -16.89
CA ARG A 515 16.04 14.28 -17.03
C ARG A 515 16.73 15.62 -16.86
N PRO A 516 16.15 16.71 -17.43
CA PRO A 516 16.60 18.08 -17.16
C PRO A 516 16.63 18.39 -15.67
N LEU A 517 17.55 19.26 -15.24
CA LEU A 517 17.76 19.59 -13.83
C LEU A 517 16.51 20.12 -13.11
N ASP A 518 15.63 20.80 -13.82
CA ASP A 518 14.37 21.34 -13.31
C ASP A 518 13.27 20.28 -13.11
N GLN A 519 13.51 19.06 -13.57
CA GLN A 519 12.63 17.89 -13.34
C GLN A 519 13.16 16.93 -12.28
N ARG A 520 14.42 17.06 -11.88
CA ARG A 520 15.01 16.24 -10.82
C ARG A 520 14.54 16.74 -9.46
N ASN A 521 14.15 15.82 -8.58
CA ASN A 521 13.38 16.17 -7.39
C ASN A 521 13.76 15.38 -6.11
N GLY A 522 14.81 14.56 -6.16
CA GLY A 522 15.18 13.74 -5.00
C GLY A 522 16.51 13.02 -5.15
N TYR A 523 16.67 12.01 -4.34
CA TYR A 523 17.84 11.11 -4.33
C TYR A 523 17.39 9.67 -4.41
N VAL A 524 18.08 8.86 -5.22
CA VAL A 524 17.69 7.49 -5.50
C VAL A 524 18.87 6.54 -5.25
N PHE A 525 18.60 5.36 -4.69
CA PHE A 525 19.53 4.24 -4.60
C PHE A 525 18.86 2.94 -5.07
N GLU A 526 19.64 2.02 -5.63
CA GLU A 526 19.14 0.78 -6.22
C GLU A 526 19.25 -0.41 -5.27
N HIS A 527 20.46 -0.61 -4.70
CA HIS A 527 20.75 -1.77 -3.89
C HIS A 527 20.14 -1.67 -2.50
N TYR A 528 19.49 -2.76 -2.06
CA TYR A 528 18.89 -2.83 -0.73
C TYR A 528 19.96 -3.18 0.31
N ASP A 529 20.85 -2.24 0.61
CA ASP A 529 21.90 -2.40 1.61
C ASP A 529 22.26 -1.08 2.31
N ALA A 530 22.98 -1.19 3.42
CA ALA A 530 23.39 -0.07 4.25
C ALA A 530 24.35 0.89 3.51
N ARG A 531 25.22 0.41 2.62
CA ARG A 531 26.21 1.25 1.91
C ARG A 531 25.50 2.16 0.89
N ALA A 532 24.49 1.61 0.20
CA ALA A 532 23.73 2.36 -0.79
C ALA A 532 22.98 3.52 -0.15
N ILE A 533 22.25 3.27 0.95
CA ILE A 533 21.53 4.34 1.64
C ILE A 533 22.47 5.36 2.30
N GLU A 534 23.61 4.92 2.89
CA GLU A 534 24.61 5.83 3.43
C GLU A 534 25.20 6.76 2.37
N TYR A 535 25.61 6.20 1.25
CA TYR A 535 26.16 6.98 0.13
C TYR A 535 25.16 8.04 -0.33
N THR A 536 23.90 7.65 -0.46
CA THR A 536 22.84 8.55 -0.92
C THR A 536 22.51 9.63 0.13
N LEU A 537 22.46 9.27 1.41
CA LEU A 537 22.27 10.24 2.49
C LEU A 537 23.45 11.20 2.61
N ARG A 538 24.70 10.75 2.40
CA ARG A 538 25.87 11.63 2.36
C ARG A 538 25.76 12.69 1.25
N ARG A 539 25.38 12.28 0.04
CA ARG A 539 25.13 13.21 -1.08
C ARG A 539 24.06 14.24 -0.72
N ALA A 540 22.96 13.80 -0.12
CA ALA A 540 21.85 14.67 0.24
C ALA A 540 22.23 15.66 1.36
N ILE A 541 22.90 15.21 2.42
CA ILE A 541 23.39 16.05 3.52
C ILE A 541 24.47 17.04 3.02
N SER A 542 25.42 16.59 2.20
CA SER A 542 26.42 17.47 1.60
C SER A 542 25.76 18.54 0.72
N CYS A 543 24.78 18.17 -0.10
CA CYS A 543 24.06 19.15 -0.92
C CYS A 543 23.34 20.20 -0.06
N TYR A 544 22.76 19.80 1.06
CA TYR A 544 22.10 20.72 1.98
C TYR A 544 23.08 21.78 2.55
N TYR A 545 24.29 21.35 2.96
CA TYR A 545 25.30 22.25 3.55
C TYR A 545 26.11 23.02 2.51
N ASP A 546 26.61 22.31 1.50
CA ASP A 546 27.63 22.85 0.58
C ASP A 546 26.99 23.54 -0.64
N TYR A 547 25.77 23.14 -1.01
CA TYR A 547 25.07 23.63 -2.21
C TYR A 547 23.61 24.03 -1.92
N PRO A 548 23.35 24.97 -0.98
CA PRO A 548 21.99 25.28 -0.53
C PRO A 548 21.06 25.79 -1.64
N THR A 549 21.61 26.44 -2.67
CA THR A 549 20.82 26.88 -3.83
C THR A 549 20.30 25.69 -4.62
N HIS A 550 21.17 24.70 -4.91
CA HIS A 550 20.76 23.48 -5.61
C HIS A 550 19.76 22.65 -4.77
N PHE A 551 19.96 22.59 -3.46
CA PHE A 551 18.99 21.92 -2.57
C PHE A 551 17.63 22.63 -2.61
N ARG A 552 17.63 23.97 -2.62
CA ARG A 552 16.40 24.77 -2.76
C ARG A 552 15.71 24.54 -4.11
N ASP A 553 16.47 24.33 -5.18
CA ASP A 553 15.90 24.01 -6.50
C ASP A 553 15.22 22.65 -6.51
N LEU A 554 15.79 21.63 -5.84
CA LEU A 554 15.11 20.33 -5.64
C LEU A 554 13.76 20.48 -4.93
N ILE A 555 13.71 21.27 -3.85
CA ILE A 555 12.48 21.58 -3.13
C ILE A 555 11.44 22.17 -4.10
N LYS A 556 11.83 23.18 -4.88
CA LYS A 556 10.93 23.85 -5.82
C LYS A 556 10.46 22.91 -6.94
N ASN A 557 11.35 22.06 -7.45
CA ASN A 557 11.02 21.08 -8.49
C ASN A 557 9.95 20.09 -7.99
N GLY A 558 10.14 19.55 -6.79
CA GLY A 558 9.16 18.68 -6.16
C GLY A 558 7.79 19.34 -5.99
N MET A 559 7.77 20.57 -5.47
CA MET A 559 6.52 21.31 -5.24
C MET A 559 5.80 21.73 -6.53
N ARG A 560 6.51 21.90 -7.65
CA ARG A 560 5.93 22.25 -8.95
C ARG A 560 5.38 21.05 -9.70
N ALA A 561 5.88 19.87 -9.43
CA ALA A 561 5.40 18.65 -10.05
C ALA A 561 3.94 18.38 -9.65
N ASP A 562 3.10 18.06 -10.64
CA ASP A 562 1.68 17.74 -10.39
C ASP A 562 1.51 16.24 -10.17
N TYR A 563 1.41 15.87 -8.91
CA TYR A 563 1.04 14.51 -8.46
C TYR A 563 -0.40 14.46 -7.93
N SER A 564 -1.27 15.42 -8.29
CA SER A 564 -2.70 15.36 -7.98
C SER A 564 -3.40 14.24 -8.76
N TRP A 565 -4.70 14.10 -8.54
CA TRP A 565 -5.53 13.17 -9.31
C TRP A 565 -5.80 13.60 -10.76
N ASN A 566 -5.29 14.75 -11.20
CA ASN A 566 -5.54 15.27 -12.54
C ASN A 566 -5.12 14.29 -13.66
N TYR A 567 -3.85 13.88 -13.69
CA TYR A 567 -3.38 12.91 -14.68
C TYR A 567 -3.91 11.49 -14.46
N PRO A 568 -3.87 10.91 -13.25
CA PRO A 568 -4.44 9.59 -13.00
C PRO A 568 -5.93 9.50 -13.33
N GLY A 569 -6.71 10.52 -13.00
CA GLY A 569 -8.14 10.58 -13.33
C GLY A 569 -8.39 10.50 -14.84
N GLN A 570 -7.58 11.18 -15.65
CA GLN A 570 -7.68 11.08 -17.10
C GLN A 570 -7.31 9.69 -17.62
N HIS A 571 -6.27 9.06 -17.04
CA HIS A 571 -5.90 7.69 -17.38
C HIS A 571 -7.05 6.71 -17.12
N TYR A 572 -7.68 6.79 -15.96
CA TYR A 572 -8.82 5.94 -15.63
C TYR A 572 -10.01 6.19 -16.56
N LEU A 573 -10.31 7.44 -16.93
CA LEU A 573 -11.35 7.74 -17.91
C LEU A 573 -11.06 7.13 -19.28
N ASN A 574 -9.81 7.17 -19.74
CA ASN A 574 -9.41 6.54 -21.00
C ASN A 574 -9.58 5.01 -20.94
N ILE A 575 -9.24 4.38 -19.79
CA ILE A 575 -9.44 2.95 -19.58
C ILE A 575 -10.94 2.62 -19.59
N TYR A 576 -11.76 3.39 -18.88
CA TYR A 576 -13.21 3.16 -18.82
C TYR A 576 -13.86 3.31 -20.20
N ASP A 577 -13.50 4.34 -20.94
CA ASP A 577 -13.98 4.54 -22.32
C ASP A 577 -13.60 3.37 -23.25
N HIS A 578 -12.38 2.89 -23.13
CA HIS A 578 -11.91 1.73 -23.87
C HIS A 578 -12.67 0.45 -23.55
N ILE A 579 -12.94 0.16 -22.28
CA ILE A 579 -13.60 -1.10 -21.90
C ILE A 579 -15.10 -1.08 -22.11
N ARG A 580 -15.78 0.06 -21.99
CA ARG A 580 -17.22 0.14 -22.26
C ARG A 580 -17.56 -0.01 -23.74
N SER A 581 -16.62 0.30 -24.63
CA SER A 581 -16.79 0.13 -26.09
C SER A 581 -16.61 -1.30 -26.58
N LYS A 582 -16.18 -2.22 -25.69
CA LYS A 582 -16.04 -3.66 -25.94
C LYS A 582 -17.29 -4.42 -25.50
#